data_8a2d0ea097be735faac6e1a2cae910b3
#
_entry.id   8a2d0ea097be735faac6e1a2cae910b3
#
_cell.length_a   1.000
_cell.length_b   1.000
_cell.length_c   1.000
_cell.angle_alpha   90.00
_cell.angle_beta   90.00
_cell.angle_gamma   90.00
#
_symmetry.space_group_name_H-M   'P 1'
#
loop_
_entity.id
_entity.type
_entity.pdbx_description
1 polymer ?
#
loop_
_entity_poly.entity_id
_entity_poly.type
_entity_poly.pdbx_seq_one_letter_code
_entity_poly.pdbx_strand_id
1 'polypeptide(L)'
;MGFMIIDGRKVEFTDEKNILTVIRKAGIDVPTLCYHSELSTFGACRLCTVEDDRGRTFASCSEEPRDGMVIYTNSEKVRKYRKLIVELLLAAHCRDCTTCIKSGECVLQELAHRLGVKKVRFQNTREERPLDFSSPAIVRDPNKCILCGNCVRVCDEIQGIGAIDFAYRGTDAMVMPAFDRQIAETDCVNCGQCRVFCPTGAITIRTNIGEVWKALADKDTRVVAQIAPAVRVAAGDAFGLPKGENAMGKIVAALHRMGFDEVFDTSYSADLTIMEESAEFLKRLEKGENLPLLTSCCPAWVKFVQDQFPDYKENISTCRSPQQMFSAVIKEYYRNPEHAEGKKTVVVSIMPCTAKKMEAERPNSYTKGEKDTDIVITTTELTRMIRTAGIALDKIEAESCDMPFGIASGAGVIFGVTGGVTEAVIRRLVPGHGNAVMDSIAEAGMRGEEGIKEFSITYEGKELNICVASGLANARKVMEQVQSGEKQYHLIEIMACRRGCIMGGGQPIPAGPRHKEARAKGLYRADGNMAIKKCTENPLMDVFYNG
;
A
#
# COMPACT_ATOMS: atom_id res chain seq x y z
N MET A 1 -36.15 3.41 -2.55
CA MET A 1 -36.05 4.07 -1.23
C MET A 1 -36.99 3.33 -0.30
N GLY A 2 -36.52 2.85 0.82
CA GLY A 2 -37.28 2.09 1.81
C GLY A 2 -36.77 2.37 3.22
N PHE A 3 -37.37 1.73 4.22
CA PHE A 3 -36.88 1.82 5.59
C PHE A 3 -36.83 0.45 6.26
N MET A 4 -35.97 0.33 7.26
CA MET A 4 -35.89 -0.81 8.18
C MET A 4 -36.07 -0.33 9.62
N ILE A 5 -36.52 -1.22 10.49
CA ILE A 5 -36.53 -0.99 11.93
C ILE A 5 -35.35 -1.78 12.53
N ILE A 6 -34.33 -1.06 13.00
CA ILE A 6 -33.10 -1.64 13.56
C ILE A 6 -33.04 -1.31 15.06
N ASP A 7 -33.11 -2.33 15.91
CA ASP A 7 -33.18 -2.18 17.36
C ASP A 7 -34.22 -1.15 17.83
N GLY A 8 -35.40 -1.17 17.18
CA GLY A 8 -36.52 -0.27 17.45
C GLY A 8 -36.42 1.13 16.82
N ARG A 9 -35.37 1.43 16.03
CA ARG A 9 -35.19 2.72 15.34
C ARG A 9 -35.46 2.58 13.84
N LYS A 10 -36.21 3.53 13.28
CA LYS A 10 -36.43 3.61 11.82
C LYS A 10 -35.15 4.13 11.14
N VAL A 11 -34.64 3.39 10.16
CA VAL A 11 -33.45 3.70 9.38
C VAL A 11 -33.79 3.61 7.90
N GLU A 12 -33.60 4.68 7.17
CA GLU A 12 -33.88 4.74 5.73
C GLU A 12 -32.69 4.19 4.93
N PHE A 13 -33.01 3.51 3.82
CA PHE A 13 -32.03 3.03 2.87
C PHE A 13 -32.46 3.34 1.43
N THR A 14 -31.49 3.39 0.51
CA THR A 14 -31.70 3.70 -0.91
C THR A 14 -31.20 2.57 -1.80
N ASP A 15 -29.90 2.41 -1.86
CA ASP A 15 -29.16 1.52 -2.78
C ASP A 15 -28.15 0.63 -2.04
N GLU A 16 -28.21 0.59 -0.71
CA GLU A 16 -27.32 -0.24 0.09
C GLU A 16 -27.48 -1.72 -0.28
N LYS A 17 -26.35 -2.33 -0.69
CA LYS A 17 -26.32 -3.71 -1.21
C LYS A 17 -26.63 -4.80 -0.18
N ASN A 18 -26.51 -4.49 1.11
CA ASN A 18 -26.77 -5.44 2.18
C ASN A 18 -27.19 -4.75 3.48
N ILE A 19 -27.82 -5.51 4.35
CA ILE A 19 -28.31 -5.05 5.66
C ILE A 19 -27.19 -4.53 6.54
N LEU A 20 -25.99 -5.11 6.50
CA LEU A 20 -24.84 -4.66 7.28
C LEU A 20 -24.47 -3.20 6.98
N THR A 21 -24.56 -2.79 5.72
CA THR A 21 -24.28 -1.41 5.32
C THR A 21 -25.31 -0.46 5.92
N VAL A 22 -26.60 -0.81 5.93
CA VAL A 22 -27.66 -0.03 6.56
C VAL A 22 -27.46 0.09 8.07
N ILE A 23 -27.09 -1.02 8.73
CA ILE A 23 -26.76 -1.04 10.17
C ILE A 23 -25.61 -0.08 10.48
N ARG A 24 -24.53 -0.11 9.69
CA ARG A 24 -23.37 0.77 9.88
C ARG A 24 -23.70 2.24 9.61
N LYS A 25 -24.57 2.53 8.64
CA LYS A 25 -25.11 3.88 8.38
C LYS A 25 -25.87 4.43 9.60
N ALA A 26 -26.54 3.56 10.33
CA ALA A 26 -27.22 3.91 11.59
C ALA A 26 -26.27 4.10 12.79
N GLY A 27 -24.95 4.02 12.59
CA GLY A 27 -23.94 4.16 13.65
C GLY A 27 -23.77 2.93 14.55
N ILE A 28 -24.30 1.77 14.15
CA ILE A 28 -24.20 0.52 14.91
C ILE A 28 -23.02 -0.30 14.40
N ASP A 29 -22.05 -0.57 15.29
CA ASP A 29 -20.88 -1.37 14.98
C ASP A 29 -21.13 -2.87 15.17
N VAL A 30 -21.56 -3.54 14.12
CA VAL A 30 -21.70 -4.99 14.05
C VAL A 30 -20.37 -5.61 13.58
N PRO A 31 -19.77 -6.54 14.37
CA PRO A 31 -18.45 -7.09 14.07
C PRO A 31 -18.44 -7.96 12.81
N THR A 32 -17.32 -7.90 12.09
CA THR A 32 -17.06 -8.75 10.91
C THR A 32 -15.58 -9.14 10.85
N LEU A 33 -15.27 -10.29 10.24
CA LEU A 33 -13.90 -10.70 9.91
C LEU A 33 -13.72 -11.00 8.42
N CYS A 34 -14.77 -11.47 7.74
CA CYS A 34 -14.70 -11.85 6.33
C CYS A 34 -15.33 -10.82 5.38
N TYR A 35 -16.00 -9.79 5.88
CA TYR A 35 -16.61 -8.76 5.05
C TYR A 35 -15.70 -7.55 4.89
N HIS A 36 -15.55 -7.12 3.65
CA HIS A 36 -14.90 -5.86 3.29
C HIS A 36 -15.69 -5.20 2.15
N SER A 37 -15.89 -3.88 2.23
CA SER A 37 -16.72 -3.13 1.26
C SER A 37 -16.17 -3.15 -0.17
N GLU A 38 -14.88 -3.41 -0.35
CA GLU A 38 -14.20 -3.45 -1.66
C GLU A 38 -14.08 -4.87 -2.24
N LEU A 39 -14.56 -5.90 -1.52
CA LEU A 39 -14.52 -7.30 -1.94
C LEU A 39 -15.93 -7.87 -2.07
N SER A 40 -16.06 -8.93 -2.86
CA SER A 40 -17.29 -9.71 -2.95
C SER A 40 -17.74 -10.21 -1.57
N THR A 41 -19.01 -10.49 -1.40
CA THR A 41 -19.56 -11.04 -0.15
C THR A 41 -19.21 -12.51 -0.01
N PHE A 42 -18.63 -12.91 1.12
CA PHE A 42 -18.23 -14.30 1.38
C PHE A 42 -19.10 -15.01 2.43
N GLY A 43 -19.51 -14.29 3.49
CA GLY A 43 -20.43 -14.80 4.52
C GLY A 43 -19.87 -15.88 5.46
N ALA A 44 -18.56 -16.16 5.42
CA ALA A 44 -17.95 -17.30 6.14
C ALA A 44 -17.88 -17.12 7.66
N CYS A 45 -17.54 -15.92 8.18
CA CYS A 45 -17.27 -15.75 9.60
C CYS A 45 -18.52 -15.72 10.47
N ARG A 46 -19.69 -15.42 9.94
CA ARG A 46 -21.01 -15.34 10.61
C ARG A 46 -21.09 -14.36 11.80
N LEU A 47 -20.09 -13.54 12.04
CA LEU A 47 -20.09 -12.56 13.14
C LEU A 47 -21.12 -11.43 12.95
N CYS A 48 -21.45 -11.12 11.71
CA CYS A 48 -22.48 -10.13 11.38
C CYS A 48 -23.92 -10.63 11.55
N THR A 49 -24.11 -11.77 12.21
CA THR A 49 -25.44 -12.34 12.47
C THR A 49 -26.33 -11.34 13.20
N VAL A 50 -27.56 -11.21 12.74
CA VAL A 50 -28.68 -10.46 13.32
C VAL A 50 -29.88 -11.37 13.50
N GLU A 51 -30.90 -10.92 14.23
CA GLU A 51 -32.15 -11.66 14.47
C GLU A 51 -33.31 -10.85 13.92
N ASP A 52 -34.28 -11.49 13.25
CA ASP A 52 -35.52 -10.85 12.81
C ASP A 52 -36.62 -10.90 13.89
N ASP A 53 -37.77 -10.27 13.61
CA ASP A 53 -38.96 -10.26 14.48
C ASP A 53 -39.58 -11.63 14.74
N ARG A 54 -39.21 -12.65 13.91
CA ARG A 54 -39.65 -14.04 14.05
C ARG A 54 -38.64 -14.92 14.78
N GLY A 55 -37.55 -14.33 15.29
CA GLY A 55 -36.50 -15.05 15.98
C GLY A 55 -35.55 -15.83 15.06
N ARG A 56 -35.57 -15.64 13.73
CA ARG A 56 -34.61 -16.26 12.81
C ARG A 56 -33.32 -15.46 12.81
N THR A 57 -32.20 -16.14 12.71
CA THR A 57 -30.88 -15.52 12.64
C THR A 57 -30.23 -15.71 11.28
N PHE A 58 -29.62 -14.66 10.75
CA PHE A 58 -28.94 -14.66 9.45
C PHE A 58 -27.76 -13.68 9.43
N ALA A 59 -26.90 -13.82 8.41
CA ALA A 59 -25.75 -12.95 8.25
C ALA A 59 -26.14 -11.66 7.51
N SER A 60 -26.07 -10.53 8.17
CA SER A 60 -26.47 -9.22 7.60
C SER A 60 -25.62 -8.76 6.41
N CYS A 61 -24.39 -9.29 6.25
CA CYS A 61 -23.53 -8.96 5.11
C CYS A 61 -23.96 -9.59 3.78
N SER A 62 -24.80 -10.66 3.81
CA SER A 62 -25.21 -11.42 2.64
C SER A 62 -26.70 -11.31 2.32
N GLU A 63 -27.46 -10.54 3.08
CA GLU A 63 -28.89 -10.31 2.88
C GLU A 63 -29.16 -8.88 2.44
N GLU A 64 -30.07 -8.71 1.48
CA GLU A 64 -30.51 -7.42 0.99
C GLU A 64 -31.52 -6.77 1.95
N PRO A 65 -31.48 -5.44 2.12
CA PRO A 65 -32.48 -4.72 2.92
C PRO A 65 -33.86 -4.76 2.22
N ARG A 66 -34.92 -4.93 3.01
CA ARG A 66 -36.32 -4.92 2.54
C ARG A 66 -37.12 -3.88 3.30
N ASP A 67 -38.05 -3.24 2.61
CA ASP A 67 -38.92 -2.25 3.22
C ASP A 67 -39.77 -2.83 4.36
N GLY A 68 -39.82 -2.12 5.47
CA GLY A 68 -40.51 -2.54 6.69
C GLY A 68 -39.85 -3.66 7.50
N MET A 69 -38.67 -4.15 7.08
CA MET A 69 -37.98 -5.24 7.78
C MET A 69 -37.57 -4.83 9.19
N VAL A 70 -37.83 -5.68 10.18
CA VAL A 70 -37.45 -5.50 11.59
C VAL A 70 -36.30 -6.42 11.94
N ILE A 71 -35.22 -5.86 12.49
CA ILE A 71 -34.04 -6.62 12.93
C ILE A 71 -33.52 -6.16 14.29
N TYR A 72 -32.91 -7.10 14.99
CA TYR A 72 -32.22 -6.90 16.26
C TYR A 72 -30.76 -7.25 16.12
N THR A 73 -29.90 -6.27 16.39
CA THR A 73 -28.44 -6.43 16.24
C THR A 73 -27.77 -6.93 17.51
N ASN A 74 -28.44 -6.87 18.67
CA ASN A 74 -27.84 -7.15 19.98
C ASN A 74 -28.78 -7.93 20.92
N SER A 75 -29.60 -8.84 20.41
CA SER A 75 -30.39 -9.75 21.25
C SER A 75 -29.50 -10.70 22.06
N GLU A 76 -30.04 -11.30 23.13
CA GLU A 76 -29.32 -12.29 23.94
C GLU A 76 -28.79 -13.45 23.08
N LYS A 77 -29.62 -13.93 22.16
CA LYS A 77 -29.28 -15.00 21.22
C LYS A 77 -28.12 -14.61 20.30
N VAL A 78 -28.15 -13.40 19.72
CA VAL A 78 -27.08 -12.89 18.86
C VAL A 78 -25.78 -12.73 19.65
N ARG A 79 -25.80 -12.22 20.87
CA ARG A 79 -24.61 -12.12 21.74
C ARG A 79 -23.99 -13.47 22.03
N LYS A 80 -24.83 -14.47 22.37
CA LYS A 80 -24.37 -15.85 22.63
C LYS A 80 -23.71 -16.45 21.39
N TYR A 81 -24.30 -16.26 20.20
CA TYR A 81 -23.75 -16.76 18.94
C TYR A 81 -22.41 -16.12 18.60
N ARG A 82 -22.30 -14.80 18.67
CA ARG A 82 -21.03 -14.12 18.38
C ARG A 82 -19.91 -14.57 19.31
N LYS A 83 -20.20 -14.70 20.61
CA LYS A 83 -19.23 -15.22 21.57
C LYS A 83 -18.79 -16.64 21.24
N LEU A 84 -19.72 -17.53 20.91
CA LEU A 84 -19.43 -18.92 20.51
C LEU A 84 -18.59 -18.97 19.23
N ILE A 85 -18.92 -18.15 18.23
CA ILE A 85 -18.16 -18.07 16.96
C ILE A 85 -16.71 -17.64 17.24
N VAL A 86 -16.48 -16.60 18.04
CA VAL A 86 -15.12 -16.16 18.36
C VAL A 86 -14.37 -17.24 19.15
N GLU A 87 -15.03 -17.95 20.07
CA GLU A 87 -14.45 -19.07 20.81
C GLU A 87 -14.02 -20.21 19.88
N LEU A 88 -14.85 -20.56 18.86
CA LEU A 88 -14.51 -21.56 17.84
C LEU A 88 -13.34 -21.11 16.96
N LEU A 89 -13.29 -19.84 16.55
CA LEU A 89 -12.17 -19.30 15.80
C LEU A 89 -10.87 -19.33 16.61
N LEU A 90 -10.94 -19.02 17.90
CA LEU A 90 -9.80 -19.10 18.80
C LEU A 90 -9.35 -20.55 19.08
N ALA A 91 -10.27 -21.52 19.02
CA ALA A 91 -9.92 -22.93 19.16
C ALA A 91 -9.00 -23.43 18.05
N ALA A 92 -9.22 -22.93 16.83
CA ALA A 92 -8.41 -23.27 15.64
C ALA A 92 -7.19 -22.34 15.43
N HIS A 93 -6.94 -21.42 16.35
CA HIS A 93 -5.87 -20.42 16.26
C HIS A 93 -4.78 -20.70 17.31
N CYS A 94 -3.50 -20.46 17.01
CA CYS A 94 -2.37 -20.73 17.91
C CYS A 94 -2.42 -19.98 19.24
N ARG A 95 -3.07 -18.83 19.33
CA ARG A 95 -3.27 -17.99 20.53
C ARG A 95 -2.00 -17.44 21.20
N ASP A 96 -0.87 -17.45 20.52
CA ASP A 96 0.42 -16.94 21.03
C ASP A 96 0.49 -15.40 20.91
N CYS A 97 -0.53 -14.73 21.49
CA CYS A 97 -0.73 -13.30 21.30
C CYS A 97 0.43 -12.45 21.82
N THR A 98 1.09 -12.85 22.91
CA THR A 98 2.20 -12.10 23.52
C THR A 98 3.44 -12.02 22.64
N THR A 99 3.67 -13.02 21.80
CA THR A 99 4.78 -13.07 20.84
C THR A 99 4.37 -12.74 19.40
N CYS A 100 3.07 -12.57 19.17
CA CYS A 100 2.54 -12.32 17.84
C CYS A 100 2.83 -10.89 17.39
N ILE A 101 3.40 -10.74 16.20
CA ILE A 101 3.70 -9.43 15.58
C ILE A 101 2.45 -8.56 15.37
N LYS A 102 1.25 -9.16 15.37
CA LYS A 102 -0.05 -8.49 15.22
C LYS A 102 -0.72 -8.17 16.57
N SER A 103 -0.08 -8.47 17.69
CA SER A 103 -0.64 -8.19 19.02
C SER A 103 -0.96 -6.70 19.20
N GLY A 104 -2.12 -6.41 19.78
CA GLY A 104 -2.64 -5.03 19.91
C GLY A 104 -3.29 -4.44 18.65
N GLU A 105 -3.08 -5.07 17.48
CA GLU A 105 -3.69 -4.65 16.19
C GLU A 105 -4.50 -5.79 15.53
N CYS A 106 -4.73 -6.88 16.25
CA CYS A 106 -5.43 -8.07 15.75
C CYS A 106 -6.93 -7.97 16.00
N VAL A 107 -7.73 -7.99 14.94
CA VAL A 107 -9.20 -7.89 15.03
C VAL A 107 -9.80 -9.08 15.82
N LEU A 108 -9.22 -10.28 15.68
CA LEU A 108 -9.69 -11.44 16.44
C LEU A 108 -9.42 -11.28 17.95
N GLN A 109 -8.26 -10.73 18.33
CA GLN A 109 -7.90 -10.43 19.73
C GLN A 109 -8.84 -9.37 20.32
N GLU A 110 -9.10 -8.29 19.59
CA GLU A 110 -10.06 -7.25 19.97
C GLU A 110 -11.47 -7.82 20.20
N LEU A 111 -11.96 -8.64 19.26
CA LEU A 111 -13.27 -9.28 19.37
C LEU A 111 -13.37 -10.26 20.53
N ALA A 112 -12.31 -11.01 20.82
CA ALA A 112 -12.26 -11.89 21.97
C ALA A 112 -12.43 -11.11 23.29
N HIS A 113 -11.74 -9.97 23.41
CA HIS A 113 -11.87 -9.07 24.55
C HIS A 113 -13.28 -8.44 24.62
N ARG A 114 -13.75 -7.84 23.51
CA ARG A 114 -15.05 -7.18 23.39
C ARG A 114 -16.24 -8.08 23.74
N LEU A 115 -16.18 -9.37 23.35
CA LEU A 115 -17.24 -10.34 23.60
C LEU A 115 -17.04 -11.13 24.90
N GLY A 116 -16.02 -10.81 25.69
CA GLY A 116 -15.75 -11.41 26.98
C GLY A 116 -15.47 -12.94 26.91
N VAL A 117 -14.67 -13.38 25.94
CA VAL A 117 -14.21 -14.76 25.84
C VAL A 117 -13.06 -14.96 26.82
N LYS A 118 -13.34 -15.61 27.95
CA LYS A 118 -12.33 -15.87 29.02
C LYS A 118 -11.69 -17.25 28.91
N LYS A 119 -12.37 -18.21 28.28
CA LYS A 119 -11.93 -19.60 28.15
C LYS A 119 -12.32 -20.13 26.79
N VAL A 120 -11.44 -20.88 26.17
CA VAL A 120 -11.70 -21.63 24.93
C VAL A 120 -11.99 -23.07 25.33
N ARG A 121 -13.23 -23.51 25.13
CA ARG A 121 -13.71 -24.85 25.56
C ARG A 121 -13.37 -25.94 24.55
N PHE A 122 -13.17 -25.57 23.30
CA PHE A 122 -12.95 -26.50 22.19
C PHE A 122 -11.46 -26.79 22.01
N GLN A 123 -11.14 -28.01 21.64
CA GLN A 123 -9.77 -28.43 21.33
C GLN A 123 -9.42 -28.09 19.89
N ASN A 124 -8.17 -27.76 19.65
CA ASN A 124 -7.64 -27.62 18.28
C ASN A 124 -7.42 -29.03 17.71
N THR A 125 -8.02 -29.27 16.55
CA THR A 125 -7.87 -30.53 15.79
C THR A 125 -7.00 -30.35 14.55
N ARG A 126 -6.52 -29.14 14.27
CA ARG A 126 -5.64 -28.85 13.14
C ARG A 126 -4.21 -29.22 13.46
N GLU A 127 -3.53 -29.82 12.52
CA GLU A 127 -2.10 -30.04 12.57
C GLU A 127 -1.36 -28.70 12.45
N GLU A 128 -0.26 -28.57 13.17
CA GLU A 128 0.64 -27.43 13.02
C GLU A 128 1.35 -27.49 11.67
N ARG A 129 1.40 -26.36 10.97
CA ARG A 129 2.00 -26.23 9.65
C ARG A 129 3.21 -25.30 9.69
N PRO A 130 4.25 -25.55 8.87
CA PRO A 130 5.43 -24.69 8.80
C PRO A 130 5.05 -23.30 8.27
N LEU A 131 5.81 -22.30 8.70
CA LEU A 131 5.72 -20.94 8.18
C LEU A 131 6.38 -20.86 6.79
N ASP A 132 5.78 -20.09 5.89
CA ASP A 132 6.36 -19.80 4.58
C ASP A 132 7.10 -18.45 4.64
N PHE A 133 8.42 -18.51 4.61
CA PHE A 133 9.37 -17.39 4.58
C PHE A 133 9.99 -17.16 3.18
N SER A 134 9.51 -17.82 2.15
CA SER A 134 10.13 -17.79 0.83
C SER A 134 10.09 -16.41 0.16
N SER A 135 9.03 -15.62 0.41
CA SER A 135 8.91 -14.26 -0.13
C SER A 135 9.86 -13.29 0.58
N PRO A 136 10.53 -12.38 -0.15
CA PRO A 136 11.28 -11.28 0.47
C PRO A 136 10.39 -10.23 1.15
N ALA A 137 9.09 -10.22 0.86
CA ALA A 137 8.16 -9.18 1.25
C ALA A 137 7.21 -9.56 2.39
N ILE A 138 6.72 -10.79 2.39
CA ILE A 138 5.69 -11.27 3.34
C ILE A 138 6.07 -12.62 3.94
N VAL A 139 5.55 -12.86 5.15
CA VAL A 139 5.58 -14.16 5.82
C VAL A 139 4.16 -14.68 5.94
N ARG A 140 3.94 -15.96 5.67
CA ARG A 140 2.66 -16.63 5.84
C ARG A 140 2.74 -17.62 6.99
N ASP A 141 1.80 -17.52 7.92
CA ASP A 141 1.62 -18.40 9.07
C ASP A 141 0.23 -19.04 9.02
N PRO A 142 0.12 -20.29 8.49
CA PRO A 142 -1.17 -20.98 8.39
C PRO A 142 -1.86 -21.21 9.74
N ASN A 143 -1.09 -21.29 10.83
CA ASN A 143 -1.59 -21.57 12.17
C ASN A 143 -2.39 -20.39 12.78
N LYS A 144 -2.26 -19.21 12.16
CA LYS A 144 -2.99 -17.98 12.50
C LYS A 144 -4.15 -17.69 11.54
N CYS A 145 -4.39 -18.56 10.57
CA CYS A 145 -5.43 -18.38 9.57
C CYS A 145 -6.81 -18.77 10.10
N ILE A 146 -7.78 -17.87 9.97
CA ILE A 146 -9.18 -18.08 10.35
C ILE A 146 -10.11 -18.37 9.15
N LEU A 147 -9.54 -18.64 7.99
CA LEU A 147 -10.26 -18.98 6.74
C LEU A 147 -11.30 -17.92 6.33
N CYS A 148 -11.05 -16.65 6.57
CA CYS A 148 -11.97 -15.57 6.21
C CYS A 148 -12.03 -15.26 4.71
N GLY A 149 -11.09 -15.73 3.90
CA GLY A 149 -11.03 -15.56 2.46
C GLY A 149 -10.68 -14.16 1.95
N ASN A 150 -10.39 -13.18 2.84
CA ASN A 150 -10.09 -11.83 2.39
C ASN A 150 -8.82 -11.76 1.52
N CYS A 151 -7.77 -12.50 1.89
CA CYS A 151 -6.51 -12.53 1.14
C CYS A 151 -6.66 -13.21 -0.23
N VAL A 152 -7.48 -14.24 -0.33
CA VAL A 152 -7.81 -14.92 -1.59
C VAL A 152 -8.51 -13.93 -2.52
N ARG A 153 -9.61 -13.34 -2.06
CA ARG A 153 -10.42 -12.41 -2.86
C ARG A 153 -9.67 -11.14 -3.27
N VAL A 154 -8.86 -10.57 -2.40
CA VAL A 154 -8.06 -9.40 -2.80
C VAL A 154 -7.01 -9.76 -3.84
N CYS A 155 -6.42 -10.97 -3.75
CA CYS A 155 -5.43 -11.44 -4.72
C CYS A 155 -6.06 -11.72 -6.09
N ASP A 156 -7.27 -12.25 -6.10
CA ASP A 156 -8.02 -12.55 -7.32
C ASP A 156 -8.77 -11.32 -7.86
N GLU A 157 -9.71 -10.76 -7.10
CA GLU A 157 -10.65 -9.73 -7.56
C GLU A 157 -9.99 -8.35 -7.82
N ILE A 158 -9.01 -7.96 -6.97
CA ILE A 158 -8.37 -6.64 -7.05
C ILE A 158 -7.03 -6.71 -7.78
N GLN A 159 -6.25 -7.76 -7.52
CA GLN A 159 -4.93 -7.91 -8.11
C GLN A 159 -4.94 -8.76 -9.39
N GLY A 160 -5.97 -9.57 -9.62
CA GLY A 160 -6.06 -10.44 -10.81
C GLY A 160 -4.92 -11.45 -10.93
N ILE A 161 -4.32 -11.88 -9.79
CA ILE A 161 -3.15 -12.77 -9.76
C ILE A 161 -3.53 -14.19 -9.32
N GLY A 162 -4.39 -14.33 -8.30
CA GLY A 162 -4.78 -15.64 -7.80
C GLY A 162 -3.65 -16.50 -7.23
N ALA A 163 -2.59 -15.89 -6.67
CA ALA A 163 -1.42 -16.63 -6.16
C ALA A 163 -1.72 -17.55 -4.97
N ILE A 164 -2.83 -17.35 -4.28
CA ILE A 164 -3.30 -18.16 -3.15
C ILE A 164 -4.78 -18.39 -3.24
N ASP A 165 -5.22 -19.58 -2.87
CA ASP A 165 -6.64 -19.97 -2.83
C ASP A 165 -6.89 -20.97 -1.70
N PHE A 166 -8.14 -21.37 -1.51
CA PHE A 166 -8.52 -22.43 -0.60
C PHE A 166 -8.09 -23.80 -1.17
N ALA A 167 -7.42 -24.56 -0.33
CA ALA A 167 -7.06 -25.95 -0.61
C ALA A 167 -7.66 -26.86 0.46
N TYR A 168 -7.84 -28.14 0.11
CA TYR A 168 -8.43 -29.16 0.97
C TYR A 168 -9.88 -28.84 1.40
N ARG A 169 -10.41 -29.59 2.35
CA ARG A 169 -11.80 -29.42 2.85
C ARG A 169 -11.91 -29.87 4.31
N GLY A 170 -13.02 -29.51 4.95
CA GLY A 170 -13.27 -29.84 6.35
C GLY A 170 -12.26 -29.20 7.30
N THR A 171 -11.73 -29.97 8.23
CA THR A 171 -10.72 -29.55 9.21
C THR A 171 -9.39 -29.21 8.57
N ASP A 172 -9.08 -29.82 7.42
CA ASP A 172 -7.80 -29.64 6.71
C ASP A 172 -7.80 -28.44 5.79
N ALA A 173 -8.97 -27.78 5.61
CA ALA A 173 -9.08 -26.60 4.77
C ALA A 173 -8.07 -25.52 5.17
N MET A 174 -7.34 -25.00 4.18
CA MET A 174 -6.33 -23.96 4.38
C MET A 174 -6.23 -23.03 3.18
N VAL A 175 -5.64 -21.86 3.37
CA VAL A 175 -5.31 -20.93 2.28
C VAL A 175 -3.84 -21.09 1.95
N MET A 176 -3.53 -21.41 0.69
CA MET A 176 -2.18 -21.68 0.25
C MET A 176 -2.03 -21.51 -1.28
N PRO A 177 -0.80 -21.43 -1.81
CA PRO A 177 -0.54 -21.60 -3.24
C PRO A 177 -0.95 -23.01 -3.74
N ALA A 178 -1.23 -23.11 -5.03
CA ALA A 178 -1.54 -24.40 -5.67
C ALA A 178 -0.36 -25.39 -5.53
N PHE A 179 -0.68 -26.69 -5.40
CA PHE A 179 0.28 -27.79 -5.37
C PHE A 179 1.30 -27.73 -4.22
N ASP A 180 0.94 -27.25 -3.05
CA ASP A 180 1.79 -27.11 -1.87
C ASP A 180 3.09 -26.31 -2.12
N ARG A 181 3.09 -25.44 -3.14
CA ARG A 181 4.25 -24.57 -3.44
C ARG A 181 4.44 -23.50 -2.39
N GLN A 182 5.65 -23.00 -2.31
CA GLN A 182 5.96 -21.78 -1.57
C GLN A 182 5.44 -20.55 -2.33
N ILE A 183 5.15 -19.46 -1.64
CA ILE A 183 4.61 -18.25 -2.28
C ILE A 183 5.58 -17.64 -3.31
N ALA A 184 6.89 -17.79 -3.12
CA ALA A 184 7.91 -17.32 -4.06
C ALA A 184 7.90 -18.08 -5.40
N GLU A 185 7.33 -19.29 -5.44
CA GLU A 185 7.25 -20.15 -6.64
C GLU A 185 5.99 -19.88 -7.47
N THR A 186 5.25 -18.81 -7.14
CA THR A 186 4.01 -18.41 -7.80
C THR A 186 4.18 -17.07 -8.51
N ASP A 187 3.17 -16.65 -9.25
CA ASP A 187 3.11 -15.34 -9.90
C ASP A 187 2.92 -14.17 -8.91
N CYS A 188 3.16 -14.40 -7.62
CA CYS A 188 3.05 -13.38 -6.59
C CYS A 188 3.98 -12.20 -6.89
N VAL A 189 3.39 -11.01 -7.03
CA VAL A 189 4.11 -9.76 -7.31
C VAL A 189 4.59 -9.03 -6.04
N ASN A 190 4.48 -9.66 -4.88
CA ASN A 190 4.91 -9.13 -3.59
C ASN A 190 4.23 -7.80 -3.17
N CYS A 191 3.05 -7.47 -3.70
CA CYS A 191 2.33 -6.23 -3.42
C CYS A 191 1.85 -6.06 -1.97
N GLY A 192 1.75 -7.16 -1.20
CA GLY A 192 1.36 -7.17 0.21
C GLY A 192 -0.11 -6.82 0.48
N GLN A 193 -0.98 -6.73 -0.52
CA GLN A 193 -2.39 -6.42 -0.31
C GLN A 193 -3.10 -7.52 0.50
N CYS A 194 -2.72 -8.78 0.33
CA CYS A 194 -3.21 -9.89 1.16
C CYS A 194 -2.95 -9.66 2.66
N ARG A 195 -1.84 -9.04 3.04
CA ARG A 195 -1.54 -8.62 4.43
C ARG A 195 -2.46 -7.50 4.90
N VAL A 196 -2.77 -6.51 4.04
CA VAL A 196 -3.63 -5.37 4.37
C VAL A 196 -5.04 -5.85 4.76
N PHE A 197 -5.54 -6.85 4.05
CA PHE A 197 -6.88 -7.40 4.28
C PHE A 197 -6.93 -8.54 5.31
N CYS A 198 -5.77 -9.02 5.80
CA CYS A 198 -5.73 -10.08 6.81
C CYS A 198 -6.12 -9.54 8.20
N PRO A 199 -7.21 -10.03 8.83
CA PRO A 199 -7.65 -9.54 10.13
C PRO A 199 -6.83 -10.10 11.31
N THR A 200 -5.97 -11.09 11.03
CA THR A 200 -5.11 -11.75 12.04
C THR A 200 -3.64 -11.63 11.66
N GLY A 201 -2.75 -12.34 12.36
CA GLY A 201 -1.32 -12.42 12.03
C GLY A 201 -0.94 -13.51 11.03
N ALA A 202 -1.89 -14.04 10.26
CA ALA A 202 -1.63 -15.12 9.30
C ALA A 202 -0.79 -14.67 8.09
N ILE A 203 -0.84 -13.39 7.72
CA ILE A 203 0.04 -12.80 6.71
C ILE A 203 0.63 -11.52 7.29
N THR A 204 1.95 -11.45 7.35
CA THR A 204 2.70 -10.33 7.94
C THR A 204 3.81 -9.88 7.00
N ILE A 205 4.42 -8.73 7.28
CA ILE A 205 5.60 -8.25 6.55
C ILE A 205 6.81 -9.06 7.01
N ARG A 206 7.67 -9.49 6.08
CA ARG A 206 8.99 -10.00 6.41
C ARG A 206 9.85 -8.83 6.91
N THR A 207 10.23 -8.87 8.18
CA THR A 207 10.88 -7.73 8.83
C THR A 207 12.37 -7.68 8.56
N ASN A 208 12.89 -6.46 8.30
CA ASN A 208 14.31 -6.15 8.22
C ASN A 208 14.78 -5.20 9.34
N ILE A 209 13.97 -4.99 10.38
CA ILE A 209 14.29 -4.11 11.52
C ILE A 209 15.61 -4.49 12.20
N GLY A 210 15.85 -5.79 12.36
CA GLY A 210 17.08 -6.29 12.99
C GLY A 210 18.35 -5.92 12.21
N GLU A 211 18.28 -5.92 10.88
CA GLU A 211 19.37 -5.50 10.00
C GLU A 211 19.66 -4.00 10.15
N VAL A 212 18.61 -3.18 10.26
CA VAL A 212 18.78 -1.73 10.49
C VAL A 212 19.43 -1.47 11.84
N TRP A 213 18.94 -2.08 12.93
CA TRP A 213 19.56 -1.91 14.25
C TRP A 213 21.01 -2.37 14.29
N LYS A 214 21.34 -3.44 13.54
CA LYS A 214 22.73 -3.91 13.41
C LYS A 214 23.59 -2.88 12.69
N ALA A 215 23.12 -2.27 11.61
CA ALA A 215 23.83 -1.23 10.88
C ALA A 215 24.05 0.02 11.73
N LEU A 216 23.02 0.47 12.46
CA LEU A 216 23.10 1.64 13.37
C LEU A 216 24.06 1.42 14.56
N ALA A 217 24.28 0.17 14.96
CA ALA A 217 25.21 -0.15 16.05
C ALA A 217 26.67 -0.23 15.59
N ASP A 218 26.92 -0.30 14.30
CA ASP A 218 28.26 -0.39 13.71
C ASP A 218 28.86 1.02 13.50
N LYS A 219 29.94 1.32 14.23
CA LYS A 219 30.60 2.64 14.21
C LYS A 219 31.34 2.95 12.90
N ASP A 220 31.71 1.92 12.16
CA ASP A 220 32.42 2.04 10.89
C ASP A 220 31.45 2.16 9.70
N THR A 221 30.14 2.18 10.01
CA THR A 221 29.06 2.28 9.02
C THR A 221 28.38 3.65 9.13
N ARG A 222 28.22 4.34 8.00
CA ARG A 222 27.31 5.47 7.83
C ARG A 222 25.96 4.92 7.40
N VAL A 223 24.90 5.21 8.14
CA VAL A 223 23.54 4.76 7.84
C VAL A 223 22.70 5.91 7.32
N VAL A 224 22.35 5.86 6.06
CA VAL A 224 21.58 6.90 5.35
C VAL A 224 20.16 6.40 5.10
N ALA A 225 19.15 7.19 5.51
CA ALA A 225 17.75 6.88 5.23
C ALA A 225 17.23 7.67 4.01
N GLN A 226 16.43 7.00 3.16
CA GLN A 226 15.57 7.67 2.19
C GLN A 226 14.10 7.36 2.48
N ILE A 227 13.24 8.39 2.50
CA ILE A 227 11.83 8.27 2.90
C ILE A 227 10.93 8.52 1.69
N ALA A 228 10.12 7.52 1.30
CA ALA A 228 9.17 7.68 0.19
C ALA A 228 8.05 8.69 0.50
N PRO A 229 7.55 9.41 -0.53
CA PRO A 229 6.55 10.47 -0.35
C PRO A 229 5.32 10.06 0.45
N ALA A 230 4.75 8.88 0.20
CA ALA A 230 3.53 8.40 0.85
C ALA A 230 3.71 8.02 2.34
N VAL A 231 4.94 7.88 2.83
CA VAL A 231 5.22 7.56 4.24
C VAL A 231 4.78 8.71 5.15
N ARG A 232 5.01 9.97 4.71
CA ARG A 232 4.74 11.19 5.48
C ARG A 232 3.29 11.35 5.91
N VAL A 233 2.32 10.84 5.12
CA VAL A 233 0.88 10.97 5.39
C VAL A 233 0.27 9.76 6.07
N ALA A 234 1.06 8.74 6.38
CA ALA A 234 0.57 7.49 6.96
C ALA A 234 1.25 7.10 8.28
N ALA A 235 2.51 7.47 8.50
CA ALA A 235 3.24 7.10 9.71
C ALA A 235 2.61 7.69 10.98
N GLY A 236 2.10 8.91 10.91
CA GLY A 236 1.45 9.61 12.02
C GLY A 236 0.18 8.92 12.55
N ASP A 237 -0.52 8.15 11.69
CA ASP A 237 -1.73 7.40 12.08
C ASP A 237 -1.48 6.46 13.27
N ALA A 238 -0.26 5.90 13.37
CA ALA A 238 0.13 4.97 14.43
C ALA A 238 0.41 5.65 15.79
N PHE A 239 0.49 6.99 15.80
CA PHE A 239 0.84 7.80 16.97
C PHE A 239 -0.26 8.81 17.34
N GLY A 240 -1.47 8.64 16.78
CA GLY A 240 -2.61 9.49 17.11
C GLY A 240 -2.60 10.88 16.45
N LEU A 241 -1.69 11.13 15.51
CA LEU A 241 -1.74 12.36 14.72
C LEU A 241 -2.99 12.39 13.82
N PRO A 242 -3.48 13.57 13.42
CA PRO A 242 -4.60 13.67 12.49
C PRO A 242 -4.35 12.86 11.22
N LYS A 243 -5.38 12.17 10.74
CA LYS A 243 -5.28 11.32 9.54
C LYS A 243 -4.83 12.14 8.33
N GLY A 244 -3.78 11.67 7.65
CA GLY A 244 -3.22 12.35 6.48
C GLY A 244 -2.41 13.60 6.81
N GLU A 245 -2.04 13.82 8.08
CA GLU A 245 -1.10 14.87 8.44
C GLU A 245 0.29 14.58 7.88
N ASN A 246 0.98 15.62 7.41
CA ASN A 246 2.36 15.50 6.94
C ASN A 246 3.30 15.41 8.13
N ALA A 247 3.75 14.21 8.48
CA ALA A 247 4.65 13.94 9.59
C ALA A 247 6.13 13.93 9.18
N MET A 248 6.51 14.40 7.96
CA MET A 248 7.87 14.25 7.42
C MET A 248 8.94 14.74 8.39
N GLY A 249 8.86 15.99 8.84
CA GLY A 249 9.87 16.55 9.75
C GLY A 249 9.96 15.82 11.09
N LYS A 250 8.84 15.31 11.61
CA LYS A 250 8.84 14.48 12.83
C LYS A 250 9.50 13.12 12.61
N ILE A 251 9.34 12.54 11.40
CA ILE A 251 10.00 11.28 11.02
C ILE A 251 11.51 11.50 10.91
N VAL A 252 11.96 12.61 10.28
CA VAL A 252 13.37 12.98 10.19
C VAL A 252 13.99 13.08 11.58
N ALA A 253 13.38 13.86 12.47
CA ALA A 253 13.84 13.99 13.86
C ALA A 253 13.88 12.64 14.61
N ALA A 254 12.91 11.77 14.38
CA ALA A 254 12.89 10.45 15.00
C ALA A 254 14.03 9.54 14.47
N LEU A 255 14.35 9.61 13.19
CA LEU A 255 15.46 8.85 12.59
C LEU A 255 16.82 9.33 13.11
N HIS A 256 17.06 10.66 13.18
CA HIS A 256 18.27 11.21 13.79
C HIS A 256 18.43 10.75 15.25
N ARG A 257 17.33 10.76 16.04
CA ARG A 257 17.37 10.24 17.43
C ARG A 257 17.62 8.75 17.53
N MET A 258 17.30 7.98 16.49
CA MET A 258 17.64 6.55 16.44
C MET A 258 19.07 6.28 15.96
N GLY A 259 19.81 7.33 15.53
CA GLY A 259 21.21 7.23 15.15
C GLY A 259 21.49 7.12 13.65
N PHE A 260 20.51 7.47 12.78
CA PHE A 260 20.79 7.64 11.36
C PHE A 260 21.69 8.87 11.16
N ASP A 261 22.73 8.72 10.34
CA ASP A 261 23.68 9.80 10.06
C ASP A 261 23.05 10.89 9.18
N GLU A 262 22.32 10.50 8.11
CA GLU A 262 21.58 11.42 7.24
C GLU A 262 20.21 10.85 6.86
N VAL A 263 19.27 11.77 6.63
CA VAL A 263 17.88 11.45 6.28
C VAL A 263 17.42 12.31 5.11
N PHE A 264 17.10 11.66 4.00
CA PHE A 264 16.68 12.28 2.75
C PHE A 264 15.24 11.96 2.38
N ASP A 265 14.63 12.85 1.58
CA ASP A 265 13.32 12.65 0.98
C ASP A 265 13.46 12.03 -0.43
N THR A 266 12.90 10.85 -0.66
CA THR A 266 12.89 10.21 -1.99
C THR A 266 12.14 11.07 -3.05
N SER A 267 11.42 12.13 -2.65
CA SER A 267 10.85 13.09 -3.59
C SER A 267 11.91 13.79 -4.46
N TYR A 268 13.15 13.97 -3.95
CA TYR A 268 14.29 14.43 -4.74
C TYR A 268 14.56 13.50 -5.94
N SER A 269 14.64 12.23 -5.68
CA SER A 269 14.90 11.26 -6.76
C SER A 269 13.66 10.98 -7.61
N ALA A 270 12.46 11.30 -7.13
CA ALA A 270 11.29 11.36 -7.98
C ALA A 270 11.43 12.47 -9.03
N ASP A 271 12.01 13.62 -8.69
CA ASP A 271 12.35 14.68 -9.66
C ASP A 271 13.36 14.16 -10.72
N LEU A 272 14.38 13.40 -10.33
CA LEU A 272 15.28 12.73 -11.27
C LEU A 272 14.52 11.77 -12.19
N THR A 273 13.62 10.95 -11.63
CA THR A 273 12.82 10.01 -12.42
C THR A 273 11.94 10.76 -13.45
N ILE A 274 11.35 11.89 -13.06
CA ILE A 274 10.55 12.73 -13.99
C ILE A 274 11.45 13.25 -15.13
N MET A 275 12.67 13.70 -14.82
CA MET A 275 13.61 14.18 -15.83
C MET A 275 13.95 13.09 -16.84
N GLU A 276 14.29 11.91 -16.41
CA GLU A 276 14.68 10.79 -17.27
C GLU A 276 13.48 10.18 -18.02
N GLU A 277 12.40 9.84 -17.30
CA GLU A 277 11.25 9.16 -17.89
C GLU A 277 10.50 10.03 -18.90
N SER A 278 10.40 11.35 -18.65
CA SER A 278 9.81 12.27 -19.65
C SER A 278 10.73 12.48 -20.86
N ALA A 279 12.06 12.49 -20.70
CA ALA A 279 12.99 12.53 -21.83
C ALA A 279 12.90 11.24 -22.67
N GLU A 280 12.80 10.09 -22.03
CA GLU A 280 12.56 8.81 -22.71
C GLU A 280 11.21 8.82 -23.45
N PHE A 281 10.15 9.31 -22.80
CA PHE A 281 8.82 9.41 -23.42
C PHE A 281 8.83 10.26 -24.69
N LEU A 282 9.42 11.45 -24.64
CA LEU A 282 9.54 12.33 -25.81
C LEU A 282 10.32 11.67 -26.95
N LYS A 283 11.44 11.03 -26.65
CA LYS A 283 12.25 10.30 -27.64
C LYS A 283 11.49 9.15 -28.30
N ARG A 284 10.68 8.39 -27.53
CA ARG A 284 9.82 7.32 -28.08
C ARG A 284 8.69 7.90 -28.94
N LEU A 285 8.13 9.04 -28.51
CA LEU A 285 7.07 9.74 -29.23
C LEU A 285 7.55 10.28 -30.59
N GLU A 286 8.78 10.83 -30.64
CA GLU A 286 9.40 11.30 -31.90
C GLU A 286 9.65 10.15 -32.88
N LYS A 287 10.13 9.02 -32.38
CA LYS A 287 10.44 7.84 -33.20
C LYS A 287 9.21 7.00 -33.55
N GLY A 288 8.11 7.11 -32.79
CA GLY A 288 6.94 6.23 -32.90
C GLY A 288 7.23 4.78 -32.50
N GLU A 289 8.23 4.53 -31.63
CA GLU A 289 8.67 3.19 -31.23
C GLU A 289 8.36 2.91 -29.75
N ASN A 290 8.06 1.65 -29.43
CA ASN A 290 7.81 1.15 -28.06
C ASN A 290 6.76 1.98 -27.29
N LEU A 291 5.68 2.38 -27.98
CA LEU A 291 4.50 2.99 -27.38
C LEU A 291 3.38 1.93 -27.21
N PRO A 292 2.54 2.07 -26.16
CA PRO A 292 2.63 3.08 -25.09
C PRO A 292 3.86 2.90 -24.21
N LEU A 293 4.41 4.01 -23.67
CA LEU A 293 5.36 3.93 -22.57
C LEU A 293 4.62 3.48 -21.30
N LEU A 294 5.11 2.42 -20.66
CA LEU A 294 4.61 1.91 -19.39
C LEU A 294 5.53 2.39 -18.25
N THR A 295 5.00 3.09 -17.26
CA THR A 295 5.81 3.59 -16.13
C THR A 295 6.45 2.46 -15.33
N SER A 296 7.67 2.66 -14.81
CA SER A 296 8.47 1.62 -14.12
C SER A 296 8.56 1.77 -12.59
N CYS A 297 7.98 2.83 -12.02
CA CYS A 297 8.13 3.15 -10.59
C CYS A 297 7.50 2.12 -9.63
N CYS A 298 6.51 1.32 -10.08
CA CYS A 298 5.84 0.29 -9.28
C CYS A 298 6.40 -1.12 -9.55
N PRO A 299 7.23 -1.71 -8.66
CA PRO A 299 7.88 -3.00 -8.93
C PRO A 299 6.91 -4.19 -9.02
N ALA A 300 5.76 -4.11 -8.37
CA ALA A 300 4.73 -5.13 -8.49
C ALA A 300 4.08 -5.11 -9.88
N TRP A 301 3.87 -3.93 -10.45
CA TRP A 301 3.42 -3.73 -11.82
C TRP A 301 4.45 -4.24 -12.84
N VAL A 302 5.71 -3.82 -12.67
CA VAL A 302 6.80 -4.26 -13.58
C VAL A 302 6.89 -5.80 -13.61
N LYS A 303 6.84 -6.47 -12.45
CA LYS A 303 6.80 -7.94 -12.40
C LYS A 303 5.56 -8.49 -13.09
N PHE A 304 4.40 -7.90 -12.87
CA PHE A 304 3.15 -8.33 -13.50
C PHE A 304 3.21 -8.29 -15.03
N VAL A 305 3.74 -7.21 -15.63
CA VAL A 305 3.91 -7.12 -17.09
C VAL A 305 4.90 -8.17 -17.58
N GLN A 306 6.03 -8.31 -16.91
CA GLN A 306 7.06 -9.27 -17.28
C GLN A 306 6.54 -10.72 -17.30
N ASP A 307 5.65 -11.07 -16.37
CA ASP A 307 5.10 -12.42 -16.23
C ASP A 307 3.86 -12.65 -17.10
N GLN A 308 2.96 -11.66 -17.22
CA GLN A 308 1.64 -11.83 -17.83
C GLN A 308 1.52 -11.23 -19.24
N PHE A 309 2.35 -10.25 -19.58
CA PHE A 309 2.37 -9.55 -20.88
C PHE A 309 3.80 -9.41 -21.40
N PRO A 310 4.52 -10.53 -21.65
CA PRO A 310 5.95 -10.53 -21.98
C PRO A 310 6.28 -9.75 -23.27
N ASP A 311 5.34 -9.63 -24.20
CA ASP A 311 5.52 -8.90 -25.45
C ASP A 311 5.66 -7.38 -25.23
N TYR A 312 5.22 -6.87 -24.08
CA TYR A 312 5.30 -5.45 -23.70
C TYR A 312 6.49 -5.12 -22.80
N LYS A 313 7.49 -6.00 -22.68
CA LYS A 313 8.68 -5.72 -21.85
C LYS A 313 9.44 -4.49 -22.29
N GLU A 314 9.58 -4.31 -23.60
CA GLU A 314 10.30 -3.16 -24.19
C GLU A 314 9.48 -1.85 -24.06
N ASN A 315 8.19 -1.94 -23.80
CA ASN A 315 7.34 -0.78 -23.54
C ASN A 315 7.53 -0.24 -22.11
N ILE A 316 8.04 -1.05 -21.18
CA ILE A 316 8.34 -0.58 -19.81
C ILE A 316 9.43 0.50 -19.92
N SER A 317 9.27 1.60 -19.18
CA SER A 317 10.32 2.61 -19.07
C SER A 317 11.64 1.98 -18.61
N THR A 318 12.73 2.37 -19.25
CA THR A 318 14.08 1.94 -18.89
C THR A 318 14.58 2.59 -17.60
N CYS A 319 13.86 3.64 -17.14
CA CYS A 319 14.18 4.34 -15.91
C CYS A 319 14.07 3.41 -14.70
N ARG A 320 15.04 3.49 -13.82
CA ARG A 320 14.94 2.90 -12.50
C ARG A 320 13.91 3.63 -11.66
N SER A 321 13.31 2.95 -10.68
CA SER A 321 12.39 3.61 -9.76
C SER A 321 13.11 4.65 -8.89
N PRO A 322 12.38 5.65 -8.32
CA PRO A 322 12.99 6.63 -7.40
C PRO A 322 13.80 6.01 -6.27
N GLN A 323 13.37 4.86 -5.71
CA GLN A 323 14.15 4.13 -4.72
C GLN A 323 15.53 3.72 -5.25
N GLN A 324 15.57 3.09 -6.42
CA GLN A 324 16.82 2.57 -7.01
C GLN A 324 17.72 3.71 -7.46
N MET A 325 17.16 4.74 -8.13
CA MET A 325 17.93 5.92 -8.55
C MET A 325 18.58 6.59 -7.36
N PHE A 326 17.82 6.87 -6.31
CA PHE A 326 18.35 7.57 -5.15
C PHE A 326 19.42 6.77 -4.42
N SER A 327 19.19 5.47 -4.25
CA SER A 327 20.20 4.62 -3.62
C SER A 327 21.51 4.65 -4.39
N ALA A 328 21.46 4.59 -5.73
CA ALA A 328 22.65 4.66 -6.58
C ALA A 328 23.36 6.03 -6.46
N VAL A 329 22.59 7.13 -6.46
CA VAL A 329 23.13 8.49 -6.28
C VAL A 329 23.77 8.67 -4.91
N ILE A 330 23.11 8.24 -3.83
CA ILE A 330 23.66 8.29 -2.46
C ILE A 330 24.96 7.49 -2.37
N LYS A 331 24.96 6.24 -2.90
CA LYS A 331 26.17 5.39 -2.91
C LYS A 331 27.32 6.04 -3.69
N GLU A 332 27.05 6.63 -4.85
CA GLU A 332 28.09 7.28 -5.65
C GLU A 332 28.61 8.56 -4.97
N TYR A 333 27.75 9.36 -4.36
CA TYR A 333 28.15 10.55 -3.60
C TYR A 333 29.11 10.21 -2.47
N TYR A 334 28.78 9.21 -1.65
CA TYR A 334 29.64 8.78 -0.53
C TYR A 334 30.79 7.86 -0.94
N ARG A 335 30.88 7.46 -2.21
CA ARG A 335 32.07 6.79 -2.74
C ARG A 335 33.21 7.78 -2.99
N ASN A 336 32.90 9.06 -3.19
CA ASN A 336 33.92 10.11 -3.28
C ASN A 336 34.66 10.22 -1.94
N PRO A 337 36.02 10.12 -1.92
CA PRO A 337 36.81 10.21 -0.69
C PRO A 337 36.55 11.48 0.14
N GLU A 338 36.17 12.59 -0.50
CA GLU A 338 35.86 13.85 0.17
C GLU A 338 34.60 13.75 1.07
N HIS A 339 33.69 12.81 0.76
CA HIS A 339 32.42 12.62 1.49
C HIS A 339 32.38 11.30 2.27
N ALA A 340 33.28 10.36 1.96
CA ALA A 340 33.27 9.01 2.54
C ALA A 340 33.61 8.96 4.03
N GLU A 341 34.47 9.86 4.52
CA GLU A 341 34.98 9.88 5.91
C GLU A 341 35.52 8.52 6.40
N GLY A 342 35.92 7.65 5.47
CA GLY A 342 36.41 6.32 5.79
C GLY A 342 35.35 5.29 6.21
N LYS A 343 34.05 5.66 6.19
CA LYS A 343 32.95 4.79 6.57
C LYS A 343 32.35 4.03 5.37
N LYS A 344 31.81 2.84 5.63
CA LYS A 344 30.96 2.12 4.68
C LYS A 344 29.56 2.73 4.71
N THR A 345 28.99 3.06 3.56
CA THR A 345 27.63 3.59 3.48
C THR A 345 26.61 2.46 3.33
N VAL A 346 25.60 2.46 4.22
CA VAL A 346 24.43 1.58 4.18
C VAL A 346 23.19 2.43 3.91
N VAL A 347 22.50 2.15 2.80
CA VAL A 347 21.28 2.86 2.41
C VAL A 347 20.06 2.09 2.89
N VAL A 348 19.26 2.72 3.75
CA VAL A 348 18.00 2.21 4.27
C VAL A 348 16.84 2.92 3.58
N SER A 349 16.07 2.18 2.78
CA SER A 349 14.87 2.72 2.12
C SER A 349 13.63 2.49 2.98
N ILE A 350 12.92 3.58 3.32
CA ILE A 350 11.68 3.56 4.09
C ILE A 350 10.50 3.75 3.15
N MET A 351 9.77 2.65 2.88
CA MET A 351 8.83 2.56 1.77
C MET A 351 7.40 2.21 2.22
N PRO A 352 6.36 2.73 1.54
CA PRO A 352 4.97 2.33 1.80
C PRO A 352 4.63 0.95 1.24
N CYS A 353 5.59 0.28 0.62
CA CYS A 353 5.43 -0.84 -0.30
C CYS A 353 6.25 -2.04 0.13
N THR A 354 5.66 -3.23 0.11
CA THR A 354 6.38 -4.49 0.37
C THR A 354 7.15 -4.98 -0.86
N ALA A 355 6.66 -4.71 -2.08
CA ALA A 355 7.34 -5.10 -3.31
C ALA A 355 8.69 -4.39 -3.52
N LYS A 356 8.94 -3.26 -2.85
CA LYS A 356 10.24 -2.58 -2.83
C LYS A 356 11.36 -3.41 -2.20
N LYS A 357 11.02 -4.36 -1.31
CA LYS A 357 11.97 -5.36 -0.81
C LYS A 357 12.43 -6.32 -1.92
N MET A 358 11.51 -6.78 -2.76
CA MET A 358 11.83 -7.60 -3.94
C MET A 358 12.62 -6.78 -4.97
N GLU A 359 12.27 -5.53 -5.20
CA GLU A 359 12.97 -4.65 -6.16
C GLU A 359 14.44 -4.49 -5.80
N ALA A 360 14.77 -4.30 -4.53
CA ALA A 360 16.14 -4.16 -4.05
C ALA A 360 17.01 -5.41 -4.28
N GLU A 361 16.42 -6.57 -4.52
CA GLU A 361 17.13 -7.83 -4.80
C GLU A 361 17.30 -8.11 -6.32
N ARG A 362 16.71 -7.27 -7.19
CA ARG A 362 16.83 -7.48 -8.65
C ARG A 362 18.24 -7.18 -9.17
N PRO A 363 18.69 -7.85 -10.25
CA PRO A 363 20.01 -7.59 -10.83
C PRO A 363 20.28 -6.13 -11.21
N ASN A 364 19.25 -5.41 -11.67
CA ASN A 364 19.35 -3.98 -12.01
C ASN A 364 19.41 -3.04 -10.79
N SER A 365 19.36 -3.57 -9.56
CA SER A 365 19.54 -2.82 -8.31
C SER A 365 20.98 -2.86 -7.80
N TYR A 366 21.91 -3.23 -8.66
CA TYR A 366 23.34 -3.30 -8.36
C TYR A 366 24.12 -2.37 -9.31
N THR A 367 24.96 -1.52 -8.74
CA THR A 367 25.86 -0.63 -9.48
C THR A 367 27.30 -0.98 -9.13
N LYS A 368 28.16 -1.16 -10.14
CA LYS A 368 29.58 -1.55 -9.95
C LYS A 368 29.75 -2.83 -9.10
N GLY A 369 28.78 -3.74 -9.14
CA GLY A 369 28.82 -5.02 -8.39
C GLY A 369 28.36 -4.92 -6.93
N GLU A 370 27.99 -3.74 -6.45
CA GLU A 370 27.47 -3.51 -5.11
C GLU A 370 25.96 -3.26 -5.15
N LYS A 371 25.26 -3.72 -4.12
CA LYS A 371 23.84 -3.46 -3.95
C LYS A 371 23.61 -1.98 -3.65
N ASP A 372 22.74 -1.31 -4.43
CA ASP A 372 22.47 0.11 -4.26
C ASP A 372 21.64 0.36 -2.99
N THR A 373 20.53 -0.36 -2.83
CA THR A 373 19.69 -0.31 -1.62
C THR A 373 20.02 -1.48 -0.71
N ASP A 374 20.67 -1.25 0.42
CA ASP A 374 21.10 -2.34 1.31
C ASP A 374 19.91 -2.93 2.07
N ILE A 375 19.07 -2.11 2.67
CA ILE A 375 17.95 -2.54 3.51
C ILE A 375 16.67 -1.78 3.11
N VAL A 376 15.56 -2.51 3.02
CA VAL A 376 14.24 -1.90 2.81
C VAL A 376 13.35 -2.20 4.00
N ILE A 377 12.85 -1.16 4.67
CA ILE A 377 11.82 -1.26 5.69
C ILE A 377 10.54 -0.56 5.22
N THR A 378 9.43 -1.05 5.73
CA THR A 378 8.12 -0.46 5.43
C THR A 378 7.74 0.62 6.46
N THR A 379 6.73 1.45 6.12
CA THR A 379 6.18 2.42 7.09
C THR A 379 5.74 1.73 8.40
N THR A 380 5.15 0.53 8.31
CA THR A 380 4.77 -0.25 9.51
C THR A 380 5.99 -0.67 10.34
N GLU A 381 7.10 -1.03 9.69
CA GLU A 381 8.36 -1.36 10.39
C GLU A 381 8.97 -0.10 11.03
N LEU A 382 8.97 1.03 10.32
CA LEU A 382 9.40 2.32 10.88
C LEU A 382 8.60 2.68 12.15
N THR A 383 7.27 2.57 12.12
CA THR A 383 6.45 2.89 13.30
C THR A 383 6.77 1.99 14.50
N ARG A 384 7.17 0.73 14.26
CA ARG A 384 7.64 -0.19 15.31
C ARG A 384 9.01 0.23 15.86
N MET A 385 9.94 0.61 14.99
CA MET A 385 11.26 1.10 15.41
C MET A 385 11.13 2.35 16.29
N ILE A 386 10.29 3.32 15.89
CA ILE A 386 10.01 4.54 16.67
C ILE A 386 9.44 4.18 18.06
N ARG A 387 8.48 3.24 18.12
CA ARG A 387 7.93 2.75 19.41
C ARG A 387 8.98 2.02 20.26
N THR A 388 9.82 1.18 19.63
CA THR A 388 10.89 0.44 20.32
C THR A 388 11.94 1.40 20.89
N ALA A 389 12.24 2.49 20.19
CA ALA A 389 13.13 3.55 20.67
C ALA A 389 12.49 4.45 21.75
N GLY A 390 11.21 4.25 22.09
CA GLY A 390 10.50 5.06 23.10
C GLY A 390 10.23 6.51 22.66
N ILE A 391 10.23 6.79 21.34
CA ILE A 391 10.06 8.13 20.81
C ILE A 391 8.56 8.46 20.69
N ALA A 392 8.13 9.54 21.35
CA ALA A 392 6.79 10.10 21.24
C ALA A 392 6.68 10.99 20.00
N LEU A 393 6.30 10.40 18.86
CA LEU A 393 6.28 11.10 17.55
C LEU A 393 5.33 12.31 17.54
N ASP A 394 4.27 12.29 18.33
CA ASP A 394 3.31 13.39 18.49
C ASP A 394 3.94 14.63 19.17
N LYS A 395 4.97 14.43 20.02
CA LYS A 395 5.61 15.46 20.84
C LYS A 395 6.97 15.91 20.33
N ILE A 396 7.58 15.17 19.40
CA ILE A 396 8.90 15.51 18.86
C ILE A 396 8.80 16.77 18.00
N GLU A 397 9.80 17.66 18.09
CA GLU A 397 9.95 18.79 17.19
C GLU A 397 10.36 18.32 15.80
N ALA A 398 9.85 18.99 14.77
CA ALA A 398 10.14 18.64 13.38
C ALA A 398 11.52 19.17 12.97
N GLU A 399 12.25 18.35 12.21
CA GLU A 399 13.54 18.68 11.60
C GLU A 399 13.44 18.66 10.07
N SER A 400 14.35 19.37 9.40
CA SER A 400 14.49 19.34 7.95
C SER A 400 15.22 18.08 7.49
N CYS A 401 15.01 17.66 6.24
CA CYS A 401 15.90 16.70 5.60
C CYS A 401 17.30 17.28 5.44
N ASP A 402 18.28 16.39 5.41
CA ASP A 402 19.69 16.78 5.27
C ASP A 402 20.05 17.23 3.85
N MET A 403 21.17 17.96 3.73
CA MET A 403 21.76 18.33 2.46
C MET A 403 22.86 17.31 2.09
N PRO A 404 23.20 17.12 0.77
CA PRO A 404 22.80 18.02 -0.33
C PRO A 404 21.48 17.69 -1.02
N PHE A 405 20.78 16.61 -0.66
CA PHE A 405 19.59 16.13 -1.38
C PHE A 405 18.26 16.53 -0.72
N GLY A 406 18.26 17.57 0.11
CA GLY A 406 17.11 17.96 0.93
C GLY A 406 16.03 18.78 0.22
N ILE A 407 16.18 19.11 -1.07
CA ILE A 407 15.23 19.93 -1.84
C ILE A 407 14.54 19.08 -2.90
N ALA A 408 13.22 19.12 -2.94
CA ALA A 408 12.40 18.42 -3.92
C ALA A 408 11.24 19.30 -4.41
N SER A 409 10.65 18.95 -5.55
CA SER A 409 9.45 19.61 -6.07
C SER A 409 8.16 18.97 -5.56
N GLY A 410 7.06 19.71 -5.65
CA GLY A 410 5.71 19.18 -5.41
C GLY A 410 5.37 18.02 -6.35
N ALA A 411 5.90 18.02 -7.58
CA ALA A 411 5.76 16.93 -8.54
C ALA A 411 6.34 15.62 -7.99
N GLY A 412 7.50 15.64 -7.33
CA GLY A 412 8.08 14.46 -6.66
C GLY A 412 7.24 13.98 -5.48
N VAL A 413 6.62 14.90 -4.74
CA VAL A 413 5.78 14.57 -3.57
C VAL A 413 4.55 13.75 -3.95
N ILE A 414 3.89 14.07 -5.07
CA ILE A 414 2.64 13.40 -5.49
C ILE A 414 2.83 11.99 -6.06
N PHE A 415 4.04 11.49 -6.25
CA PHE A 415 4.29 10.09 -6.68
C PHE A 415 3.60 9.04 -5.82
N GLY A 416 3.19 9.40 -4.61
CA GLY A 416 2.50 8.50 -3.70
C GLY A 416 1.04 8.24 -3.99
N VAL A 417 0.38 9.00 -4.87
CA VAL A 417 -1.02 8.83 -5.29
C VAL A 417 -1.12 8.30 -6.71
N THR A 418 -2.23 7.65 -7.04
CA THR A 418 -2.52 7.21 -8.42
C THR A 418 -2.66 8.41 -9.34
N GLY A 419 -1.97 8.39 -10.46
CA GLY A 419 -1.90 9.50 -11.42
C GLY A 419 -0.81 10.51 -11.09
N GLY A 420 -0.11 10.36 -9.97
CA GLY A 420 0.92 11.31 -9.54
C GLY A 420 2.16 11.31 -10.41
N VAL A 421 2.56 10.15 -10.95
CA VAL A 421 3.69 10.05 -11.90
C VAL A 421 3.34 10.73 -13.21
N THR A 422 2.18 10.41 -13.76
CA THR A 422 1.66 11.02 -14.99
C THR A 422 1.50 12.53 -14.84
N GLU A 423 0.90 12.99 -13.72
CA GLU A 423 0.78 14.42 -13.42
C GLU A 423 2.15 15.10 -13.39
N ALA A 424 3.14 14.47 -12.77
CA ALA A 424 4.50 15.01 -12.70
C ALA A 424 5.18 15.11 -14.08
N VAL A 425 5.03 14.09 -14.95
CA VAL A 425 5.50 14.12 -16.33
C VAL A 425 4.82 15.25 -17.10
N ILE A 426 3.50 15.38 -16.99
CA ILE A 426 2.74 16.43 -17.67
C ILE A 426 3.15 17.82 -17.19
N ARG A 427 3.37 18.03 -15.88
CA ARG A 427 3.88 19.29 -15.34
C ARG A 427 5.19 19.72 -16.01
N ARG A 428 6.05 18.77 -16.39
CA ARG A 428 7.28 19.09 -17.13
C ARG A 428 6.99 19.48 -18.58
N LEU A 429 6.04 18.83 -19.24
CA LEU A 429 5.72 19.06 -20.66
C LEU A 429 4.93 20.36 -20.90
N VAL A 430 4.05 20.74 -19.98
CA VAL A 430 3.21 21.94 -20.11
C VAL A 430 4.05 23.20 -19.87
N PRO A 431 4.00 24.21 -20.78
CA PRO A 431 4.66 25.49 -20.57
C PRO A 431 4.04 26.26 -19.39
N GLY A 432 4.84 27.15 -18.77
CA GLY A 432 4.42 27.97 -17.64
C GLY A 432 5.02 27.54 -16.30
N HIS A 433 4.81 28.36 -15.27
CA HIS A 433 5.35 28.18 -13.93
C HIS A 433 4.24 28.21 -12.88
N GLY A 434 4.47 27.55 -11.73
CA GLY A 434 3.65 27.67 -10.53
C GLY A 434 2.19 27.25 -10.72
N ASN A 435 1.24 28.10 -10.31
CA ASN A 435 -0.18 27.75 -10.25
C ASN A 435 -0.86 27.56 -11.60
N ALA A 436 -0.41 28.21 -12.66
CA ALA A 436 -0.99 28.06 -14.01
C ALA A 436 -0.92 26.61 -14.52
N VAL A 437 0.13 25.88 -14.16
CA VAL A 437 0.26 24.45 -14.45
C VAL A 437 -0.74 23.63 -13.65
N MET A 438 -1.01 24.03 -12.41
CA MET A 438 -1.97 23.34 -11.54
C MET A 438 -3.41 23.48 -12.04
N ASP A 439 -3.76 24.64 -12.61
CA ASP A 439 -5.08 24.87 -13.19
C ASP A 439 -5.31 23.99 -14.43
N SER A 440 -4.32 23.88 -15.32
CA SER A 440 -4.37 22.98 -16.48
C SER A 440 -4.55 21.51 -16.10
N ILE A 441 -3.94 21.07 -15.00
CA ILE A 441 -4.06 19.70 -14.47
C ILE A 441 -5.46 19.45 -13.89
N ALA A 442 -6.02 20.45 -13.20
CA ALA A 442 -7.37 20.37 -12.64
C ALA A 442 -8.42 20.27 -13.76
N GLU A 443 -8.27 21.06 -14.83
CA GLU A 443 -9.14 21.03 -16.00
C GLU A 443 -9.10 19.68 -16.75
N ALA A 444 -7.92 19.02 -16.81
CA ALA A 444 -7.76 17.70 -17.42
C ALA A 444 -8.38 16.56 -16.62
N GLY A 445 -8.89 16.78 -15.40
CA GLY A 445 -9.55 15.76 -14.58
C GLY A 445 -8.63 14.62 -14.09
N MET A 446 -7.34 14.85 -14.02
CA MET A 446 -6.33 13.81 -13.69
C MET A 446 -6.42 13.28 -12.27
N ARG A 447 -6.92 14.09 -11.32
CA ARG A 447 -7.06 13.73 -9.91
C ARG A 447 -8.40 13.05 -9.63
N GLY A 448 -8.42 12.02 -8.78
CA GLY A 448 -9.64 11.31 -8.40
C GLY A 448 -9.36 9.88 -7.96
N GLU A 449 -10.40 9.16 -7.49
CA GLU A 449 -10.30 7.81 -6.92
C GLU A 449 -10.72 6.69 -7.88
N GLU A 450 -11.05 6.99 -9.12
CA GLU A 450 -11.46 6.00 -10.12
C GLU A 450 -10.36 4.97 -10.39
N GLY A 451 -10.76 3.73 -10.63
CA GLY A 451 -9.81 2.63 -10.83
C GLY A 451 -9.08 2.67 -12.17
N ILE A 452 -9.71 3.20 -13.20
CA ILE A 452 -9.15 3.48 -14.54
C ILE A 452 -9.59 4.89 -14.92
N LYS A 453 -8.67 5.70 -15.41
CA LYS A 453 -8.90 7.04 -15.94
C LYS A 453 -8.23 7.15 -17.29
N GLU A 454 -8.95 7.72 -18.22
CA GLU A 454 -8.49 8.00 -19.58
C GLU A 454 -8.69 9.49 -19.87
N PHE A 455 -7.69 10.13 -20.40
CA PHE A 455 -7.76 11.53 -20.79
C PHE A 455 -6.74 11.83 -21.91
N SER A 456 -6.93 12.94 -22.60
CA SER A 456 -6.02 13.41 -23.64
C SER A 456 -5.45 14.77 -23.25
N ILE A 457 -4.23 15.01 -23.68
CA ILE A 457 -3.57 16.33 -23.61
C ILE A 457 -3.02 16.71 -24.96
N THR A 458 -2.93 17.99 -25.23
CA THR A 458 -2.26 18.49 -26.45
C THR A 458 -0.83 18.88 -26.12
N TYR A 459 0.14 18.28 -26.82
CA TYR A 459 1.55 18.61 -26.72
C TYR A 459 2.12 18.89 -28.14
N GLU A 460 2.65 20.09 -28.36
CA GLU A 460 3.19 20.52 -29.66
C GLU A 460 2.23 20.26 -30.85
N GLY A 461 0.92 20.47 -30.63
CA GLY A 461 -0.13 20.29 -31.63
C GLY A 461 -0.54 18.83 -31.89
N LYS A 462 0.03 17.86 -31.16
CA LYS A 462 -0.36 16.45 -31.19
C LYS A 462 -1.24 16.12 -29.98
N GLU A 463 -2.29 15.34 -30.20
CA GLU A 463 -3.11 14.79 -29.11
C GLU A 463 -2.44 13.53 -28.56
N LEU A 464 -2.19 13.52 -27.25
CA LEU A 464 -1.61 12.41 -26.53
C LEU A 464 -2.67 11.75 -25.65
N ASN A 465 -2.98 10.49 -25.91
CA ASN A 465 -3.90 9.68 -25.12
C ASN A 465 -3.15 9.05 -23.96
N ILE A 466 -3.67 9.21 -22.76
CA ILE A 466 -3.02 8.77 -21.53
C ILE A 466 -4.01 7.94 -20.70
N CYS A 467 -3.50 6.86 -20.12
CA CYS A 467 -4.26 6.01 -19.20
C CYS A 467 -3.57 5.93 -17.85
N VAL A 468 -4.35 6.05 -16.79
CA VAL A 468 -3.92 5.83 -15.41
C VAL A 468 -4.79 4.76 -14.78
N ALA A 469 -4.20 3.67 -14.30
CA ALA A 469 -4.96 2.62 -13.65
C ALA A 469 -4.36 2.21 -12.30
N SER A 470 -5.23 1.78 -11.39
CA SER A 470 -4.85 1.29 -10.06
C SER A 470 -5.54 -0.03 -9.71
N GLY A 471 -4.75 -0.96 -9.14
CA GLY A 471 -5.10 -2.37 -8.99
C GLY A 471 -4.77 -3.16 -10.26
N LEU A 472 -4.11 -4.30 -10.11
CA LEU A 472 -3.60 -5.07 -11.26
C LEU A 472 -4.71 -5.74 -12.08
N ALA A 473 -5.89 -6.00 -11.50
CA ALA A 473 -7.04 -6.44 -12.28
C ALA A 473 -7.51 -5.36 -13.28
N ASN A 474 -7.43 -4.09 -12.91
CA ASN A 474 -7.67 -2.97 -13.83
C ASN A 474 -6.55 -2.85 -14.85
N ALA A 475 -5.30 -3.02 -14.42
CA ALA A 475 -4.14 -3.05 -15.32
C ALA A 475 -4.29 -4.13 -16.39
N ARG A 476 -4.73 -5.34 -16.01
CA ARG A 476 -5.02 -6.44 -16.95
C ARG A 476 -6.02 -6.01 -18.02
N LYS A 477 -7.14 -5.39 -17.63
CA LYS A 477 -8.17 -4.91 -18.57
C LYS A 477 -7.59 -3.89 -19.57
N VAL A 478 -6.81 -2.94 -19.07
CA VAL A 478 -6.15 -1.93 -19.93
C VAL A 478 -5.18 -2.59 -20.91
N MET A 479 -4.35 -3.52 -20.44
CA MET A 479 -3.38 -4.22 -21.29
C MET A 479 -4.05 -5.13 -22.32
N GLU A 480 -5.14 -5.80 -21.98
CA GLU A 480 -5.95 -6.61 -22.92
C GLU A 480 -6.58 -5.73 -24.01
N GLN A 481 -7.07 -4.54 -23.67
CA GLN A 481 -7.58 -3.56 -24.65
C GLN A 481 -6.48 -3.02 -25.58
N VAL A 482 -5.28 -2.79 -25.05
CA VAL A 482 -4.11 -2.40 -25.85
C VAL A 482 -3.70 -3.56 -26.78
N GLN A 483 -3.62 -4.78 -26.27
CA GLN A 483 -3.22 -5.98 -27.02
C GLN A 483 -4.21 -6.32 -28.15
N SER A 484 -5.52 -6.13 -27.92
CA SER A 484 -6.56 -6.33 -28.93
C SER A 484 -6.63 -5.21 -29.97
N GLY A 485 -5.93 -4.08 -29.76
CA GLY A 485 -6.01 -2.90 -30.62
C GLY A 485 -7.28 -2.06 -30.40
N GLU A 486 -8.11 -2.38 -29.40
CA GLU A 486 -9.32 -1.62 -29.06
C GLU A 486 -8.99 -0.20 -28.59
N LYS A 487 -7.88 -0.04 -27.84
CA LYS A 487 -7.41 1.24 -27.30
C LYS A 487 -5.95 1.48 -27.67
N GLN A 488 -5.64 2.74 -27.92
CA GLN A 488 -4.28 3.21 -28.19
C GLN A 488 -3.92 4.36 -27.27
N TYR A 489 -2.86 4.16 -26.49
CA TYR A 489 -2.32 5.15 -25.58
C TYR A 489 -0.87 5.46 -25.92
N HIS A 490 -0.40 6.63 -25.48
CA HIS A 490 0.99 7.04 -25.59
C HIS A 490 1.73 6.81 -24.27
N LEU A 491 1.05 7.02 -23.14
CA LEU A 491 1.59 6.81 -21.79
C LEU A 491 0.56 6.07 -20.93
N ILE A 492 1.02 5.06 -20.18
CA ILE A 492 0.20 4.32 -19.24
C ILE A 492 0.89 4.29 -17.87
N GLU A 493 0.24 4.85 -16.86
CA GLU A 493 0.65 4.71 -15.46
C GLU A 493 -0.16 3.62 -14.78
N ILE A 494 0.53 2.65 -14.17
CA ILE A 494 -0.11 1.61 -13.36
C ILE A 494 0.46 1.58 -11.94
N MET A 495 -0.44 1.68 -10.97
CA MET A 495 -0.15 1.41 -9.57
C MET A 495 -0.82 0.10 -9.15
N ALA A 496 -0.03 -0.89 -8.68
CA ALA A 496 -0.57 -2.16 -8.22
C ALA A 496 -1.56 -2.03 -7.05
N CYS A 497 -1.40 -1.01 -6.22
CA CYS A 497 -2.30 -0.72 -5.11
C CYS A 497 -3.42 0.24 -5.55
N ARG A 498 -4.68 -0.07 -5.23
CA ARG A 498 -5.76 0.89 -5.41
C ARG A 498 -5.43 2.20 -4.68
N ARG A 499 -5.67 3.35 -5.31
CA ARG A 499 -5.35 4.70 -4.83
C ARG A 499 -3.86 5.01 -4.68
N GLY A 500 -2.97 4.15 -5.20
CA GLY A 500 -1.52 4.35 -5.18
C GLY A 500 -0.83 3.94 -3.88
N CYS A 501 0.39 4.43 -3.68
CA CYS A 501 1.30 4.05 -2.59
C CYS A 501 0.81 4.49 -1.20
N ILE A 502 -0.09 5.49 -1.11
CA ILE A 502 -0.75 5.87 0.16
C ILE A 502 -1.51 4.70 0.80
N MET A 503 -1.90 3.69 -0.01
CA MET A 503 -2.55 2.44 0.39
C MET A 503 -1.67 1.21 0.14
N GLY A 504 -0.37 1.40 0.07
CA GLY A 504 0.61 0.34 -0.16
C GLY A 504 0.60 -0.76 0.91
N GLY A 505 1.05 -1.97 0.51
CA GLY A 505 1.09 -3.15 1.40
C GLY A 505 1.96 -2.98 2.65
N GLY A 506 2.86 -1.99 2.68
CA GLY A 506 3.72 -1.65 3.82
C GLY A 506 3.17 -0.57 4.75
N GLN A 507 2.03 0.04 4.44
CA GLN A 507 1.43 1.10 5.24
C GLN A 507 0.75 0.57 6.52
N PRO A 508 0.68 1.36 7.60
CA PRO A 508 -0.19 1.09 8.74
C PRO A 508 -1.66 1.01 8.30
N ILE A 509 -2.43 0.16 8.97
CA ILE A 509 -3.86 -0.02 8.74
C ILE A 509 -4.60 0.58 9.93
N PRO A 510 -4.98 1.86 9.89
CA PRO A 510 -5.70 2.49 10.99
C PRO A 510 -7.15 1.99 11.05
N ALA A 511 -7.73 1.99 12.23
CA ALA A 511 -9.15 1.72 12.41
C ALA A 511 -10.01 2.82 11.77
N GLY A 512 -11.09 2.42 11.10
CA GLY A 512 -12.12 3.31 10.55
C GLY A 512 -11.95 3.70 9.08
N PRO A 513 -13.00 4.22 8.44
CA PRO A 513 -13.12 4.27 6.98
C PRO A 513 -12.42 5.43 6.29
N ARG A 514 -12.20 6.57 6.92
CA ARG A 514 -11.80 7.83 6.24
C ARG A 514 -10.30 8.07 6.06
N HIS A 515 -9.43 7.12 6.38
CA HIS A 515 -7.97 7.31 6.28
C HIS A 515 -7.48 7.40 4.83
N LYS A 516 -8.13 6.73 3.90
CA LYS A 516 -7.75 6.68 2.48
C LYS A 516 -7.79 8.07 1.84
N GLU A 517 -8.95 8.72 1.93
CA GLU A 517 -9.16 10.09 1.43
C GLU A 517 -8.30 11.11 2.16
N ALA A 518 -8.14 10.96 3.48
CA ALA A 518 -7.34 11.86 4.29
C ALA A 518 -5.86 11.84 3.88
N ARG A 519 -5.29 10.64 3.60
CA ARG A 519 -3.91 10.50 3.13
C ARG A 519 -3.73 11.11 1.74
N ALA A 520 -4.67 10.90 0.81
CA ALA A 520 -4.61 11.53 -0.52
C ALA A 520 -4.64 13.06 -0.42
N LYS A 521 -5.62 13.60 0.33
CA LYS A 521 -5.71 15.05 0.59
C LYS A 521 -4.45 15.59 1.28
N GLY A 522 -3.89 14.83 2.21
CA GLY A 522 -2.64 15.20 2.89
C GLY A 522 -1.46 15.33 1.95
N LEU A 523 -1.32 14.41 1.00
CA LEU A 523 -0.24 14.44 0.02
C LEU A 523 -0.40 15.59 -0.98
N TYR A 524 -1.62 15.83 -1.49
CA TYR A 524 -1.91 17.00 -2.33
C TYR A 524 -1.73 18.33 -1.59
N ARG A 525 -2.03 18.37 -0.29
CA ARG A 525 -1.73 19.55 0.54
C ARG A 525 -0.23 19.75 0.69
N ALA A 526 0.54 18.68 0.86
CA ALA A 526 1.99 18.76 0.92
C ALA A 526 2.57 19.31 -0.38
N ASP A 527 2.11 18.84 -1.56
CA ASP A 527 2.43 19.41 -2.87
C ASP A 527 2.04 20.89 -2.96
N GLY A 528 0.80 21.23 -2.56
CA GLY A 528 0.32 22.61 -2.57
C GLY A 528 1.17 23.60 -1.75
N ASN A 529 1.78 23.12 -0.67
CA ASN A 529 2.65 23.91 0.19
C ASN A 529 4.11 24.02 -0.30
N MET A 530 4.52 23.21 -1.29
CA MET A 530 5.87 23.31 -1.86
C MET A 530 5.99 24.58 -2.73
N ALA A 531 7.08 25.32 -2.56
CA ALA A 531 7.38 26.47 -3.40
C ALA A 531 7.72 26.05 -4.84
N ILE A 532 8.45 24.95 -4.98
CA ILE A 532 8.86 24.37 -6.26
C ILE A 532 7.74 23.41 -6.73
N LYS A 533 7.16 23.64 -7.93
CA LYS A 533 6.07 22.82 -8.47
C LYS A 533 6.52 21.79 -9.49
N LYS A 534 7.56 22.09 -10.24
CA LYS A 534 8.13 21.25 -11.31
C LYS A 534 9.54 20.78 -10.95
N CYS A 535 9.92 19.60 -11.41
CA CYS A 535 11.30 19.11 -11.28
C CYS A 535 12.33 20.05 -11.93
N THR A 536 11.97 20.70 -13.05
CA THR A 536 12.82 21.66 -13.75
C THR A 536 13.04 23.00 -13.02
N GLU A 537 12.25 23.26 -11.98
CA GLU A 537 12.40 24.43 -11.10
C GLU A 537 13.28 24.09 -9.87
N ASN A 538 13.64 22.82 -9.68
CA ASN A 538 14.48 22.38 -8.56
C ASN A 538 15.95 22.70 -8.88
N PRO A 539 16.62 23.61 -8.13
CA PRO A 539 17.99 24.02 -8.41
C PRO A 539 18.99 22.85 -8.31
N LEU A 540 18.69 21.81 -7.54
CA LEU A 540 19.55 20.64 -7.44
C LEU A 540 19.51 19.79 -8.71
N MET A 541 18.45 19.85 -9.51
CA MET A 541 18.39 19.20 -10.81
C MET A 541 19.30 19.92 -11.81
N ASP A 542 19.34 21.25 -11.78
CA ASP A 542 20.23 22.02 -12.63
C ASP A 542 21.69 21.71 -12.33
N VAL A 543 22.07 21.68 -11.05
CA VAL A 543 23.43 21.27 -10.64
C VAL A 543 23.74 19.83 -11.05
N PHE A 544 22.78 18.91 -10.97
CA PHE A 544 23.02 17.50 -11.30
C PHE A 544 23.22 17.25 -12.81
N TYR A 545 22.53 18.01 -13.69
CA TYR A 545 22.58 17.81 -15.13
C TYR A 545 23.53 18.76 -15.86
N ASN A 546 23.82 19.95 -15.34
CA ASN A 546 24.59 21.01 -16.00
C ASN A 546 25.87 21.44 -15.25
N GLY A 547 26.05 20.98 -14.01
CA GLY A 547 27.27 21.20 -13.20
C GLY A 547 28.26 20.12 -13.42
#